data_57e3f1dcf507bb70a4f6d51e972fb2a8
#
_entry.id   57e3f1dcf507bb70a4f6d51e972fb2a8
#
_cell.length_a   1.000
_cell.length_b   1.000
_cell.length_c   1.000
_cell.angle_alpha   90.00
_cell.angle_beta   90.00
_cell.angle_gamma   90.00
#
_symmetry.space_group_name_H-M   'P 1'
#
loop_
_entity.id
_entity.type
_entity.pdbx_description
1 polymer ?
#
loop_
_entity_poly.entity_id
_entity_poly.type
_entity_poly.pdbx_seq_one_letter_code
_entity_poly.pdbx_strand_id
1 'polypeptide(L)'
;TLTPNFKDEYLFNASYSHTDNVYAIGIGFASELNKIKTYNNLGQKENDILSRNYLINLGAAYMINETSYIGGNIKAVINNFDNHNIFGGFLDLSYMQSIFNPALKIGVGIKNFGFYDKVFAAIDTDIITSIAYSKEDSSFAVALEYDISVPSVSHKISLGLEAMIIDFNKLGLFNSNIDYDDLPESVLDEPSHMQKRHLTKLPSGILGRLGIGNKGVSLGLSLYVDLFRFDYAIVFDNFNKNNISHDFGLSFMF
;
A
#
# COMPACT_ATOMS: atom_id res chain seq x y z
N THR A 1 -2.23 10.22 -5.16
CA THR A 1 -0.80 10.27 -5.48
C THR A 1 -0.65 10.54 -6.97
N LEU A 2 0.09 11.56 -7.36
CA LEU A 2 0.49 11.81 -8.75
C LEU A 2 1.95 11.40 -8.87
N THR A 3 2.23 10.37 -9.65
CA THR A 3 3.59 9.98 -10.01
C THR A 3 3.87 10.46 -11.44
N PRO A 4 4.59 11.55 -11.63
CA PRO A 4 5.05 11.91 -12.95
C PRO A 4 6.20 10.97 -13.35
N ASN A 5 5.92 10.09 -14.30
CA ASN A 5 6.97 9.31 -14.94
C ASN A 5 7.47 10.10 -16.15
N PHE A 6 8.77 10.37 -16.23
CA PHE A 6 9.39 11.17 -17.31
C PHE A 6 9.31 10.54 -18.71
N LYS A 7 8.58 9.41 -18.86
CA LYS A 7 8.42 8.67 -20.13
C LYS A 7 7.00 8.76 -20.72
N ASP A 8 6.28 9.86 -20.56
CA ASP A 8 4.90 9.98 -21.06
C ASP A 8 3.92 8.99 -20.37
N GLU A 9 4.23 8.54 -19.16
CA GLU A 9 3.38 7.72 -18.31
C GLU A 9 2.87 8.56 -17.14
N TYR A 10 1.56 8.48 -16.89
CA TYR A 10 0.93 9.18 -15.76
C TYR A 10 0.17 8.16 -14.92
N LEU A 11 0.48 8.11 -13.63
CA LEU A 11 -0.24 7.29 -12.67
C LEU A 11 -0.94 8.22 -11.66
N PHE A 12 -2.24 8.04 -11.52
CA PHE A 12 -3.05 8.70 -10.50
C PHE A 12 -3.65 7.64 -9.58
N ASN A 13 -3.56 7.86 -8.27
CA ASN A 13 -4.18 7.01 -7.25
C ASN A 13 -4.96 7.88 -6.26
N ALA A 14 -6.15 7.44 -5.91
CA ALA A 14 -6.95 8.00 -4.84
C ALA A 14 -7.56 6.87 -4.02
N SER A 15 -7.55 6.98 -2.71
CA SER A 15 -8.18 5.99 -1.84
C SER A 15 -8.75 6.66 -0.59
N TYR A 16 -9.79 6.04 -0.07
CA TYR A 16 -10.38 6.35 1.22
C TYR A 16 -10.49 5.06 2.02
N SER A 17 -10.19 5.12 3.31
CA SER A 17 -10.39 4.01 4.23
C SER A 17 -10.96 4.52 5.55
N HIS A 18 -11.82 3.72 6.13
CA HIS A 18 -12.35 3.89 7.47
C HIS A 18 -11.99 2.66 8.30
N THR A 19 -11.44 2.90 9.47
CA THR A 19 -11.00 1.84 10.38
C THR A 19 -11.64 2.05 11.74
N ASP A 20 -12.26 0.99 12.24
CA ASP A 20 -12.74 0.88 13.61
C ASP A 20 -11.91 -0.19 14.33
N ASN A 21 -12.17 -0.41 15.63
CA ASN A 21 -11.44 -1.38 16.47
C ASN A 21 -11.45 -2.81 15.91
N VAL A 22 -12.54 -3.19 15.25
CA VAL A 22 -12.83 -4.57 14.86
C VAL A 22 -12.79 -4.74 13.34
N TYR A 23 -13.07 -3.69 12.57
CA TYR A 23 -13.14 -3.76 11.12
C TYR A 23 -12.50 -2.55 10.45
N ALA A 24 -12.09 -2.76 9.21
CA ALA A 24 -11.69 -1.70 8.30
C ALA A 24 -12.38 -1.91 6.95
N ILE A 25 -12.79 -0.82 6.31
CA ILE A 25 -13.31 -0.82 4.94
C ILE A 25 -12.59 0.25 4.13
N GLY A 26 -12.44 0.01 2.84
CA GLY A 26 -11.76 0.96 1.98
C GLY A 26 -12.25 0.89 0.54
N ILE A 27 -12.13 2.02 -0.14
CA ILE A 27 -12.33 2.15 -1.59
C ILE A 27 -11.11 2.82 -2.18
N GLY A 28 -10.66 2.33 -3.33
CA GLY A 28 -9.54 2.90 -4.05
C GLY A 28 -9.84 3.00 -5.54
N PHE A 29 -9.23 3.98 -6.14
CA PHE A 29 -9.22 4.19 -7.58
C PHE A 29 -7.79 4.45 -8.04
N ALA A 30 -7.37 3.79 -9.12
CA ALA A 30 -6.14 4.10 -9.81
C ALA A 30 -6.39 4.27 -11.31
N SER A 31 -5.64 5.17 -11.92
CA SER A 31 -5.66 5.40 -13.36
C SER A 31 -4.23 5.55 -13.85
N GLU A 32 -3.91 4.81 -14.88
CA GLU A 32 -2.62 4.86 -15.56
C GLU A 32 -2.82 5.22 -17.02
N LEU A 33 -2.02 6.15 -17.51
CA LEU A 33 -2.00 6.58 -18.90
C LEU A 33 -0.61 6.34 -19.47
N ASN A 34 -0.52 5.46 -20.47
CA ASN A 34 0.73 5.12 -21.15
C ASN A 34 0.65 5.52 -22.62
N LYS A 35 1.68 6.18 -23.12
CA LYS A 35 1.83 6.54 -24.53
C LYS A 35 2.89 5.67 -25.17
N ILE A 36 2.45 4.77 -26.05
CA ILE A 36 3.32 3.82 -26.75
C ILE A 36 3.65 4.38 -28.13
N LYS A 37 4.93 4.66 -28.37
CA LYS A 37 5.43 5.13 -29.68
C LYS A 37 5.53 3.94 -30.63
N THR A 38 4.84 4.03 -31.76
CA THR A 38 4.93 2.99 -32.82
C THR A 38 5.81 3.46 -33.97
N TYR A 39 6.48 2.50 -34.60
CA TYR A 39 7.36 2.72 -35.75
C TYR A 39 7.00 1.69 -36.83
N ASN A 40 6.98 2.11 -38.09
CA ASN A 40 6.81 1.21 -39.22
C ASN A 40 8.08 0.36 -39.45
N ASN A 41 7.99 -0.58 -40.39
CA ASN A 41 9.10 -1.47 -40.77
C ASN A 41 10.34 -0.73 -41.33
N LEU A 42 10.20 0.55 -41.66
CA LEU A 42 11.28 1.41 -42.13
C LEU A 42 11.87 2.27 -41.00
N GLY A 43 11.42 2.08 -39.76
CA GLY A 43 11.85 2.86 -38.61
C GLY A 43 11.29 4.28 -38.57
N GLN A 44 10.29 4.60 -39.39
CA GLN A 44 9.61 5.89 -39.36
C GLN A 44 8.53 5.86 -38.28
N LYS A 45 8.43 6.96 -37.51
CA LYS A 45 7.44 7.09 -36.44
C LYS A 45 6.03 7.11 -37.04
N GLU A 46 5.18 6.22 -36.55
CA GLU A 46 3.74 6.19 -36.79
C GLU A 46 2.96 6.92 -35.70
N ASN A 47 1.65 6.76 -35.68
CA ASN A 47 0.78 7.32 -34.65
C ASN A 47 1.08 6.65 -33.30
N ASP A 48 1.16 7.46 -32.25
CA ASP A 48 1.30 6.94 -30.90
C ASP A 48 0.01 6.22 -30.46
N ILE A 49 0.14 5.03 -29.88
CA ILE A 49 -0.97 4.29 -29.27
C ILE A 49 -1.14 4.76 -27.83
N LEU A 50 -2.36 5.11 -27.46
CA LEU A 50 -2.71 5.49 -26.12
C LEU A 50 -3.29 4.27 -25.37
N SER A 51 -2.64 3.86 -24.29
CA SER A 51 -3.15 2.85 -23.36
C SER A 51 -3.64 3.53 -22.07
N ARG A 52 -4.86 3.23 -21.68
CA ARG A 52 -5.46 3.74 -20.43
C ARG A 52 -5.92 2.58 -19.57
N ASN A 53 -5.42 2.52 -18.36
CA ASN A 53 -5.77 1.49 -17.40
C ASN A 53 -6.50 2.15 -16.23
N TYR A 54 -7.61 1.57 -15.83
CA TYR A 54 -8.38 2.00 -14.66
C TYR A 54 -8.55 0.81 -13.72
N LEU A 55 -8.34 1.05 -12.45
CA LEU A 55 -8.57 0.08 -11.38
C LEU A 55 -9.50 0.72 -10.34
N ILE A 56 -10.56 0.01 -10.00
CA ILE A 56 -11.41 0.31 -8.86
C ILE A 56 -11.30 -0.87 -7.90
N ASN A 57 -11.12 -0.60 -6.63
CA ASN A 57 -11.02 -1.63 -5.61
C ASN A 57 -11.89 -1.29 -4.39
N LEU A 58 -12.49 -2.35 -3.82
CA LEU A 58 -13.25 -2.31 -2.58
C LEU A 58 -12.63 -3.33 -1.64
N GLY A 59 -12.16 -2.89 -0.49
CA GLY A 59 -11.51 -3.72 0.50
C GLY A 59 -12.24 -3.73 1.83
N ALA A 60 -12.18 -4.86 2.54
CA ALA A 60 -12.62 -4.98 3.91
C ALA A 60 -11.65 -5.87 4.69
N ALA A 61 -11.48 -5.56 5.96
CA ALA A 61 -10.75 -6.40 6.91
C ALA A 61 -11.53 -6.50 8.21
N TYR A 62 -11.38 -7.63 8.88
CA TYR A 62 -12.06 -7.92 10.13
C TYR A 62 -11.11 -8.57 11.12
N MET A 63 -11.14 -8.13 12.37
CA MET A 63 -10.41 -8.70 13.49
C MET A 63 -11.22 -9.87 14.08
N ILE A 64 -10.78 -11.10 13.84
CA ILE A 64 -11.44 -12.32 14.35
C ILE A 64 -11.26 -12.41 15.87
N ASN A 65 -10.05 -12.08 16.34
CA ASN A 65 -9.69 -11.97 17.74
C ASN A 65 -8.49 -11.02 17.86
N GLU A 66 -8.00 -10.78 19.07
CA GLU A 66 -6.92 -9.82 19.36
C GLU A 66 -5.60 -10.07 18.59
N THR A 67 -5.42 -11.28 18.08
CA THR A 67 -4.19 -11.69 17.39
C THR A 67 -4.39 -12.03 15.91
N SER A 68 -5.65 -12.15 15.43
CA SER A 68 -5.95 -12.71 14.11
C SER A 68 -6.85 -11.79 13.30
N TYR A 69 -6.49 -11.59 12.04
CA TYR A 69 -7.19 -10.71 11.10
C TYR A 69 -7.42 -11.44 9.78
N ILE A 70 -8.57 -11.21 9.18
CA ILE A 70 -8.89 -11.63 7.81
C ILE A 70 -9.18 -10.39 6.97
N GLY A 71 -8.74 -10.40 5.73
CA GLY A 71 -8.99 -9.31 4.78
C GLY A 71 -9.38 -9.83 3.41
N GLY A 72 -10.13 -9.03 2.69
CA GLY A 72 -10.49 -9.28 1.31
C GLY A 72 -10.57 -7.99 0.51
N ASN A 73 -10.33 -8.09 -0.79
CA ASN A 73 -10.42 -6.97 -1.71
C ASN A 73 -11.00 -7.45 -3.05
N ILE A 74 -11.99 -6.73 -3.55
CA ILE A 74 -12.59 -6.96 -4.88
C ILE A 74 -12.08 -5.85 -5.78
N LYS A 75 -11.58 -6.22 -6.95
CA LYS A 75 -10.99 -5.30 -7.93
C LYS A 75 -11.73 -5.41 -9.26
N ALA A 76 -12.04 -4.28 -9.87
CA ALA A 76 -12.47 -4.17 -11.25
C ALA A 76 -11.41 -3.42 -12.04
N VAL A 77 -10.99 -3.98 -13.16
CA VAL A 77 -9.98 -3.43 -14.06
C VAL A 77 -10.58 -3.18 -15.42
N ILE A 78 -10.31 -2.01 -15.97
CA ILE A 78 -10.70 -1.63 -17.33
C ILE A 78 -9.43 -1.17 -18.04
N ASN A 79 -9.02 -1.94 -19.05
CA ASN A 79 -7.89 -1.58 -19.90
C ASN A 79 -8.42 -1.15 -21.27
N ASN A 80 -8.11 0.07 -21.67
CA ASN A 80 -8.39 0.58 -23.01
C ASN A 80 -7.07 0.64 -23.78
N PHE A 81 -6.95 -0.17 -24.81
CA PHE A 81 -5.79 -0.25 -25.66
C PHE A 81 -6.23 -0.18 -27.12
N ASP A 82 -5.79 0.83 -27.86
CA ASP A 82 -6.07 1.01 -29.30
C ASP A 82 -7.55 0.78 -29.66
N ASN A 83 -8.47 1.49 -28.97
CA ASN A 83 -9.94 1.39 -29.13
C ASN A 83 -10.57 0.03 -28.72
N HIS A 84 -9.81 -0.86 -28.08
CA HIS A 84 -10.33 -2.08 -27.49
C HIS A 84 -10.41 -1.95 -25.98
N ASN A 85 -11.59 -2.23 -25.43
CA ASN A 85 -11.78 -2.32 -23.98
C ASN A 85 -11.66 -3.78 -23.54
N ILE A 86 -10.89 -3.99 -22.48
CA ILE A 86 -10.72 -5.28 -21.82
C ILE A 86 -11.16 -5.09 -20.38
N PHE A 87 -12.09 -5.91 -19.92
CA PHE A 87 -12.61 -5.88 -18.56
C PHE A 87 -12.06 -7.06 -17.75
N GLY A 88 -11.73 -6.83 -16.51
CA GLY A 88 -11.28 -7.86 -15.58
C GLY A 88 -11.87 -7.68 -14.20
N GLY A 89 -12.09 -8.80 -13.52
CA GLY A 89 -12.52 -8.86 -12.14
C GLY A 89 -11.61 -9.76 -11.31
N PHE A 90 -11.17 -9.29 -10.15
CA PHE A 90 -10.21 -10.01 -9.29
C PHE A 90 -10.61 -9.93 -7.83
N LEU A 91 -10.25 -10.98 -7.11
CA LEU A 91 -10.41 -11.11 -5.68
C LEU A 91 -9.03 -11.30 -5.03
N ASP A 92 -8.79 -10.57 -3.94
CA ASP A 92 -7.70 -10.83 -3.02
C ASP A 92 -8.28 -11.32 -1.69
N LEU A 93 -7.62 -12.28 -1.08
CA LEU A 93 -7.92 -12.75 0.27
C LEU A 93 -6.64 -12.82 1.08
N SER A 94 -6.71 -12.46 2.34
CA SER A 94 -5.55 -12.49 3.23
C SER A 94 -5.95 -12.88 4.65
N TYR A 95 -5.02 -13.52 5.34
CA TYR A 95 -5.08 -13.80 6.76
C TYR A 95 -3.77 -13.38 7.39
N MET A 96 -3.83 -12.77 8.56
CA MET A 96 -2.68 -12.34 9.34
C MET A 96 -2.87 -12.73 10.80
N GLN A 97 -1.81 -13.21 11.43
CA GLN A 97 -1.79 -13.57 12.84
C GLN A 97 -0.55 -13.04 13.54
N SER A 98 -0.73 -12.48 14.74
CA SER A 98 0.35 -12.18 15.67
C SER A 98 0.75 -13.44 16.43
N ILE A 99 2.06 -13.73 16.53
CA ILE A 99 2.62 -14.90 17.18
C ILE A 99 3.49 -14.44 18.34
N PHE A 100 3.38 -15.10 19.49
CA PHE A 100 4.16 -14.91 20.73
C PHE A 100 4.06 -13.53 21.39
N ASN A 101 3.95 -12.48 20.59
CA ASN A 101 3.83 -11.08 21.02
C ASN A 101 3.17 -10.31 19.85
N PRO A 102 2.36 -9.26 20.10
CA PRO A 102 1.81 -8.42 19.03
C PRO A 102 2.88 -7.87 18.05
N ALA A 103 4.15 -7.86 18.47
CA ALA A 103 5.25 -7.38 17.65
C ALA A 103 5.57 -8.27 16.43
N LEU A 104 5.39 -9.59 16.52
CA LEU A 104 5.69 -10.54 15.42
C LEU A 104 4.40 -10.97 14.73
N LYS A 105 4.30 -10.77 13.42
CA LYS A 105 3.14 -11.10 12.62
C LYS A 105 3.52 -12.01 11.46
N ILE A 106 2.68 -12.99 11.17
CA ILE A 106 2.75 -13.78 9.94
C ILE A 106 1.52 -13.51 9.10
N GLY A 107 1.67 -13.51 7.80
CA GLY A 107 0.58 -13.32 6.85
C GLY A 107 0.63 -14.36 5.74
N VAL A 108 -0.55 -14.74 5.25
CA VAL A 108 -0.73 -15.52 4.03
C VAL A 108 -1.84 -14.89 3.22
N GLY A 109 -1.75 -14.98 1.90
CA GLY A 109 -2.78 -14.41 1.04
C GLY A 109 -2.75 -14.93 -0.37
N ILE A 110 -3.82 -14.66 -1.08
CA ILE A 110 -3.95 -14.87 -2.51
C ILE A 110 -4.35 -13.53 -3.10
N LYS A 111 -3.62 -13.05 -4.11
CA LYS A 111 -3.92 -11.83 -4.85
C LYS A 111 -4.25 -12.14 -6.31
N ASN A 112 -5.07 -11.27 -6.91
CA ASN A 112 -5.40 -11.30 -8.33
C ASN A 112 -6.05 -12.63 -8.78
N PHE A 113 -6.79 -13.31 -7.89
CA PHE A 113 -7.60 -14.45 -8.28
C PHE A 113 -8.83 -13.98 -9.06
N GLY A 114 -8.85 -14.22 -10.39
CA GLY A 114 -9.94 -13.69 -11.21
C GLY A 114 -9.75 -13.93 -12.71
N PHE A 115 -10.36 -13.07 -13.50
CA PHE A 115 -10.41 -13.24 -14.96
C PHE A 115 -10.39 -11.90 -15.70
N TYR A 116 -10.02 -11.97 -16.98
CA TYR A 116 -10.31 -10.98 -18.01
C TYR A 116 -11.33 -11.52 -19.01
N ASP A 117 -12.14 -10.64 -19.61
CA ASP A 117 -13.13 -10.98 -20.65
C ASP A 117 -12.48 -11.41 -21.98
N LYS A 118 -11.20 -11.08 -22.19
CA LYS A 118 -10.42 -11.44 -23.37
C LYS A 118 -9.07 -12.02 -22.98
N VAL A 119 -8.70 -13.10 -23.67
CA VAL A 119 -7.53 -13.95 -23.35
C VAL A 119 -6.17 -13.28 -23.59
N PHE A 120 -6.11 -12.00 -23.96
CA PHE A 120 -4.86 -11.35 -24.33
C PHE A 120 -3.91 -10.99 -23.19
N ALA A 121 -4.38 -11.05 -21.95
CA ALA A 121 -3.53 -10.80 -20.78
C ALA A 121 -4.00 -11.67 -19.62
N ALA A 122 -3.37 -12.81 -19.43
CA ALA A 122 -3.51 -13.53 -18.15
C ALA A 122 -2.79 -12.72 -17.06
N ILE A 123 -3.53 -12.29 -16.05
CA ILE A 123 -2.88 -11.88 -14.80
C ILE A 123 -2.60 -13.14 -14.00
N ASP A 124 -1.36 -13.25 -13.53
CA ASP A 124 -1.00 -14.31 -12.61
C ASP A 124 -1.72 -14.11 -11.27
N THR A 125 -2.18 -15.21 -10.71
CA THR A 125 -2.61 -15.26 -9.30
C THR A 125 -1.38 -15.37 -8.44
N ASP A 126 -1.19 -14.46 -7.49
CA ASP A 126 -0.06 -14.46 -6.59
C ASP A 126 -0.46 -15.11 -5.25
N ILE A 127 0.29 -16.12 -4.82
CA ILE A 127 0.21 -16.69 -3.47
C ILE A 127 1.32 -16.03 -2.65
N ILE A 128 0.94 -15.39 -1.55
CA ILE A 128 1.81 -14.56 -0.74
C ILE A 128 1.98 -15.15 0.64
N THR A 129 3.20 -15.15 1.12
CA THR A 129 3.54 -15.41 2.52
C THR A 129 4.40 -14.27 3.05
N SER A 130 4.15 -13.84 4.27
CA SER A 130 4.91 -12.75 4.88
C SER A 130 5.19 -12.99 6.35
N ILE A 131 6.29 -12.43 6.81
CA ILE A 131 6.62 -12.29 8.22
C ILE A 131 7.04 -10.85 8.47
N ALA A 132 6.50 -10.25 9.54
CA ALA A 132 6.82 -8.89 9.90
C ALA A 132 7.05 -8.77 11.40
N TYR A 133 8.03 -7.97 11.78
CA TYR A 133 8.28 -7.57 13.13
C TYR A 133 8.13 -6.04 13.23
N SER A 134 7.41 -5.57 14.22
CA SER A 134 7.32 -4.15 14.53
C SER A 134 7.52 -3.95 16.03
N LYS A 135 8.37 -3.00 16.39
CA LYS A 135 8.53 -2.63 17.79
C LYS A 135 7.25 -1.99 18.33
N GLU A 136 6.93 -2.18 19.60
CA GLU A 136 5.69 -1.71 20.25
C GLU A 136 5.48 -0.18 20.13
N ASP A 137 6.59 0.59 20.19
CA ASP A 137 6.56 2.03 20.01
C ASP A 137 6.50 2.49 18.54
N SER A 138 6.32 1.55 17.60
CA SER A 138 6.32 1.80 16.15
C SER A 138 7.56 2.52 15.61
N SER A 139 8.65 2.57 16.40
CA SER A 139 9.88 3.26 16.00
C SER A 139 10.69 2.50 14.96
N PHE A 140 10.42 1.19 14.80
CA PHE A 140 11.11 0.31 13.87
C PHE A 140 10.20 -0.82 13.42
N ALA A 141 10.25 -1.15 12.12
CA ALA A 141 9.59 -2.33 11.57
C ALA A 141 10.47 -2.98 10.49
N VAL A 142 10.37 -4.29 10.37
CA VAL A 142 10.96 -5.08 9.30
C VAL A 142 9.95 -6.08 8.79
N ALA A 143 9.88 -6.27 7.46
CA ALA A 143 8.99 -7.24 6.85
C ALA A 143 9.71 -7.98 5.73
N LEU A 144 9.46 -9.27 5.63
CA LEU A 144 9.88 -10.13 4.54
C LEU A 144 8.62 -10.71 3.89
N GLU A 145 8.54 -10.60 2.57
CA GLU A 145 7.43 -11.14 1.77
C GLU A 145 8.00 -12.06 0.69
N TYR A 146 7.33 -13.18 0.48
CA TYR A 146 7.61 -14.13 -0.59
C TYR A 146 6.34 -14.42 -1.37
N ASP A 147 6.40 -14.20 -2.68
CA ASP A 147 5.28 -14.37 -3.60
C ASP A 147 5.62 -15.45 -4.64
N ILE A 148 4.64 -16.29 -4.94
CA ILE A 148 4.65 -17.24 -6.06
C ILE A 148 3.51 -16.86 -7.00
N SER A 149 3.82 -16.52 -8.23
CA SER A 149 2.83 -16.22 -9.27
C SER A 149 2.49 -17.48 -10.08
N VAL A 150 1.20 -17.74 -10.29
CA VAL A 150 0.69 -18.91 -11.04
C VAL A 150 -0.23 -18.37 -12.15
N PRO A 151 -0.12 -18.83 -13.40
CA PRO A 151 0.64 -20.01 -13.90
C PRO A 151 2.09 -19.77 -14.30
N SER A 152 2.61 -18.53 -14.29
CA SER A 152 3.97 -18.23 -14.79
C SER A 152 5.09 -18.85 -13.96
N VAL A 153 4.79 -19.34 -12.75
CA VAL A 153 5.77 -19.90 -11.79
C VAL A 153 6.94 -18.95 -11.54
N SER A 154 6.64 -17.68 -11.38
CA SER A 154 7.65 -16.69 -11.01
C SER A 154 7.71 -16.50 -9.49
N HIS A 155 8.90 -16.29 -8.98
CA HIS A 155 9.16 -16.11 -7.55
C HIS A 155 9.63 -14.69 -7.28
N LYS A 156 9.06 -14.04 -6.25
CA LYS A 156 9.47 -12.71 -5.81
C LYS A 156 9.77 -12.74 -4.32
N ILE A 157 10.86 -12.11 -3.94
CA ILE A 157 11.22 -11.90 -2.53
C ILE A 157 11.36 -10.39 -2.35
N SER A 158 10.76 -9.88 -1.29
CA SER A 158 10.82 -8.47 -0.93
C SER A 158 11.14 -8.32 0.56
N LEU A 159 12.09 -7.45 0.88
CA LEU A 159 12.45 -7.05 2.23
C LEU A 159 12.14 -5.57 2.39
N GLY A 160 11.39 -5.22 3.43
CA GLY A 160 11.08 -3.84 3.81
C GLY A 160 11.62 -3.53 5.20
N LEU A 161 12.19 -2.35 5.34
CA LEU A 161 12.62 -1.78 6.62
C LEU A 161 11.97 -0.41 6.77
N GLU A 162 11.51 -0.11 7.98
CA GLU A 162 10.98 1.20 8.35
C GLU A 162 11.55 1.60 9.70
N ALA A 163 12.01 2.83 9.82
CA ALA A 163 12.52 3.36 11.08
C ALA A 163 12.11 4.83 11.29
N MET A 164 11.72 5.18 12.52
CA MET A 164 11.52 6.56 12.93
C MET A 164 12.89 7.24 13.03
N ILE A 165 13.15 8.21 12.16
CA ILE A 165 14.39 8.99 12.14
C ILE A 165 14.30 10.12 13.14
N ILE A 166 13.17 10.82 13.18
CA ILE A 166 12.92 11.94 14.08
C ILE A 166 11.52 11.79 14.66
N ASP A 167 11.41 11.78 15.98
CA ASP A 167 10.15 11.78 16.71
C ASP A 167 9.90 13.18 17.27
N PHE A 168 8.97 13.92 16.69
CA PHE A 168 8.66 15.29 17.09
C PHE A 168 7.99 15.34 18.47
N ASN A 169 7.29 14.28 18.88
CA ASN A 169 6.70 14.20 20.21
C ASN A 169 7.80 14.15 21.30
N LYS A 170 8.90 13.42 21.04
CA LYS A 170 10.06 13.37 21.96
C LYS A 170 10.82 14.69 22.02
N LEU A 171 10.77 15.47 20.92
CA LEU A 171 11.40 16.79 20.87
C LEU A 171 10.54 17.91 21.48
N GLY A 172 9.30 17.60 21.89
CA GLY A 172 8.35 18.58 22.43
C GLY A 172 7.87 19.62 21.40
N LEU A 173 8.07 19.37 20.11
CA LEU A 173 7.71 20.32 19.06
C LEU A 173 6.19 20.37 18.81
N PHE A 174 5.47 19.31 19.15
CA PHE A 174 4.01 19.22 19.08
C PHE A 174 3.51 18.72 20.44
N ASN A 175 3.36 19.65 21.37
CA ASN A 175 2.78 19.36 22.69
C ASN A 175 1.25 19.29 22.57
N SER A 176 0.72 18.23 22.04
CA SER A 176 -0.67 17.85 22.28
C SER A 176 -0.74 17.18 23.67
N ASN A 177 -0.45 17.90 24.72
CA ASN A 177 -0.85 17.51 26.08
C ASN A 177 -2.38 17.70 26.13
N ILE A 178 -3.12 16.73 25.62
CA ILE A 178 -4.46 16.49 26.14
C ILE A 178 -4.17 15.87 27.50
N ASP A 179 -4.29 16.68 28.55
CA ASP A 179 -4.20 16.24 29.93
C ASP A 179 -5.45 15.39 30.16
N TYR A 180 -5.29 14.06 30.18
CA TYR A 180 -6.40 13.13 30.38
C TYR A 180 -7.06 13.28 31.72
N ASP A 181 -6.39 13.96 32.67
CA ASP A 181 -6.91 14.29 34.01
C ASP A 181 -8.02 15.37 33.93
N ASP A 182 -8.11 16.12 32.82
CA ASP A 182 -9.14 17.14 32.60
C ASP A 182 -10.39 16.65 31.86
N LEU A 183 -10.45 15.36 31.48
CA LEU A 183 -11.64 14.80 30.84
C LEU A 183 -12.72 14.53 31.91
N PRO A 184 -13.99 14.94 31.65
CA PRO A 184 -15.07 14.68 32.58
C PRO A 184 -15.25 13.18 32.79
N GLU A 185 -15.43 12.75 34.06
CA GLU A 185 -15.60 11.35 34.46
C GLU A 185 -16.65 10.57 33.65
N SER A 186 -17.62 11.25 33.05
CA SER A 186 -18.62 10.66 32.16
C SER A 186 -18.08 10.04 30.87
N VAL A 187 -16.84 10.37 30.49
CA VAL A 187 -16.14 9.79 29.31
C VAL A 187 -15.32 8.56 29.73
N LEU A 188 -15.09 8.37 31.01
CA LEU A 188 -14.26 7.28 31.57
C LEU A 188 -15.06 6.01 31.92
N ASP A 189 -16.39 6.07 31.91
CA ASP A 189 -17.29 4.97 32.37
C ASP A 189 -17.57 3.90 31.32
N GLU A 190 -17.01 3.96 30.12
CA GLU A 190 -17.09 2.85 29.16
C GLU A 190 -15.97 1.81 29.37
N PRO A 191 -16.21 0.52 29.08
CA PRO A 191 -15.29 -0.56 29.45
C PRO A 191 -13.90 -0.32 28.91
N SER A 192 -12.99 -0.08 29.82
CA SER A 192 -11.68 0.56 29.73
C SER A 192 -10.63 -0.11 28.83
N HIS A 193 -10.90 -1.26 28.26
CA HIS A 193 -9.93 -2.01 27.46
C HIS A 193 -9.93 -1.65 25.97
N MET A 194 -11.06 -1.17 25.43
CA MET A 194 -11.17 -0.77 24.01
C MET A 194 -10.81 0.70 23.76
N GLN A 195 -11.11 1.60 24.68
CA GLN A 195 -10.88 3.04 24.48
C GLN A 195 -9.40 3.46 24.51
N LYS A 196 -8.54 2.77 25.28
CA LYS A 196 -7.12 3.14 25.36
C LYS A 196 -6.33 2.99 24.06
N ARG A 197 -6.84 2.25 23.08
CA ARG A 197 -6.16 2.09 21.77
C ARG A 197 -6.45 3.23 20.78
N HIS A 198 -7.56 3.95 20.92
CA HIS A 198 -7.92 5.05 20.00
C HIS A 198 -7.20 6.38 20.26
N LEU A 199 -6.66 6.54 21.44
CA LEU A 199 -5.95 7.76 21.85
C LEU A 199 -4.43 7.61 21.80
N THR A 200 -3.90 6.57 21.11
CA THR A 200 -2.47 6.55 20.81
C THR A 200 -2.16 7.80 19.98
N LYS A 201 -1.33 8.67 20.53
CA LYS A 201 -0.80 9.86 19.85
C LYS A 201 -0.46 9.46 18.41
N LEU A 202 -1.09 10.13 17.46
CA LEU A 202 -0.68 9.97 16.05
C LEU A 202 0.83 10.21 15.99
N PRO A 203 1.58 9.34 15.33
CA PRO A 203 3.01 9.53 15.22
C PRO A 203 3.26 10.88 14.53
N SER A 204 3.98 11.77 15.18
CA SER A 204 4.44 13.01 14.56
C SER A 204 5.95 12.91 14.41
N GLY A 205 6.44 12.95 13.18
CA GLY A 205 7.87 12.73 12.98
C GLY A 205 8.23 12.40 11.53
N ILE A 206 9.47 12.01 11.35
CA ILE A 206 10.00 11.57 10.05
C ILE A 206 10.35 10.10 10.14
N LEU A 207 9.75 9.31 9.23
CA LEU A 207 10.07 7.90 9.02
C LEU A 207 10.92 7.72 7.77
N GLY A 208 11.97 6.91 7.88
CA GLY A 208 12.75 6.42 6.75
C GLY A 208 12.32 5.01 6.37
N ARG A 209 12.30 4.73 5.08
CA ARG A 209 11.96 3.42 4.52
C ARG A 209 13.00 2.95 3.53
N LEU A 210 13.31 1.67 3.57
CA LEU A 210 14.14 0.97 2.62
C LEU A 210 13.39 -0.28 2.16
N GLY A 211 13.27 -0.47 0.85
CA GLY A 211 12.74 -1.70 0.25
C GLY A 211 13.75 -2.32 -0.70
N ILE A 212 13.88 -3.62 -0.64
CA ILE A 212 14.72 -4.41 -1.55
C ILE A 212 13.90 -5.58 -2.06
N GLY A 213 13.86 -5.77 -3.35
CA GLY A 213 13.16 -6.90 -3.97
C GLY A 213 13.72 -7.26 -5.33
N ASN A 214 13.14 -8.28 -5.95
CA ASN A 214 13.58 -8.75 -7.28
C ASN A 214 13.49 -7.66 -8.35
N LYS A 215 12.59 -6.68 -8.17
CA LYS A 215 12.40 -5.59 -9.14
C LYS A 215 13.35 -4.42 -8.93
N GLY A 216 13.97 -4.31 -7.77
CA GLY A 216 14.86 -3.19 -7.50
C GLY A 216 14.96 -2.81 -6.03
N VAL A 217 15.45 -1.61 -5.82
CA VAL A 217 15.60 -0.99 -4.49
C VAL A 217 14.74 0.25 -4.42
N SER A 218 14.10 0.48 -3.29
CA SER A 218 13.35 1.71 -3.02
C SER A 218 13.83 2.38 -1.74
N LEU A 219 13.86 3.70 -1.78
CA LEU A 219 14.12 4.55 -0.63
C LEU A 219 12.92 5.48 -0.43
N GLY A 220 12.46 5.63 0.79
CA GLY A 220 11.31 6.48 1.08
C GLY A 220 11.48 7.29 2.36
N LEU A 221 10.78 8.41 2.38
CA LEU A 221 10.62 9.25 3.57
C LEU A 221 9.13 9.55 3.76
N SER A 222 8.68 9.51 5.02
CA SER A 222 7.34 9.94 5.38
C SER A 222 7.42 10.98 6.47
N LEU A 223 6.73 12.08 6.27
CA LEU A 223 6.55 13.13 7.27
C LEU A 223 5.12 13.02 7.82
N TYR A 224 5.01 12.83 9.11
CA TYR A 224 3.75 12.83 9.85
C TYR A 224 3.64 14.11 10.66
N VAL A 225 2.56 14.86 10.45
CA VAL A 225 2.25 16.08 11.19
C VAL A 225 0.75 16.06 11.49
N ASP A 226 0.38 15.78 12.73
CA ASP A 226 -1.00 15.62 13.14
C ASP A 226 -1.78 14.62 12.25
N LEU A 227 -2.82 15.13 11.58
CA LEU A 227 -3.69 14.36 10.68
C LEU A 227 -3.11 14.18 9.27
N PHE A 228 -1.95 14.76 9.00
CA PHE A 228 -1.37 14.77 7.66
C PHE A 228 -0.17 13.82 7.59
N ARG A 229 -0.10 13.12 6.47
CA ARG A 229 1.07 12.34 6.10
C ARG A 229 1.49 12.67 4.69
N PHE A 230 2.75 13.03 4.54
CA PHE A 230 3.41 13.25 3.25
C PHE A 230 4.39 12.11 3.03
N ASP A 231 4.29 11.45 1.90
CA ASP A 231 5.18 10.37 1.50
C ASP A 231 5.96 10.77 0.26
N TYR A 232 7.24 10.42 0.25
CA TYR A 232 8.07 10.49 -0.93
C TYR A 232 8.89 9.22 -1.04
N ALA A 233 8.96 8.63 -2.23
CA ALA A 233 9.80 7.47 -2.49
C ALA A 233 10.51 7.58 -3.83
N ILE A 234 11.71 7.01 -3.90
CA ILE A 234 12.49 6.81 -5.11
C ILE A 234 12.62 5.30 -5.29
N VAL A 235 12.28 4.82 -6.49
CA VAL A 235 12.44 3.41 -6.85
C VAL A 235 13.46 3.29 -7.98
N PHE A 236 14.46 2.45 -7.75
CA PHE A 236 15.51 2.10 -8.70
C PHE A 236 15.19 0.74 -9.28
N ASP A 237 14.82 0.67 -10.56
CA ASP A 237 14.51 -0.59 -11.23
C ASP A 237 15.82 -1.28 -11.68
N ASN A 238 16.05 -2.51 -11.19
CA ASN A 238 17.25 -3.29 -11.51
C ASN A 238 17.31 -3.76 -12.97
N PHE A 239 16.18 -3.86 -13.66
CA PHE A 239 16.10 -4.41 -15.01
C PHE A 239 16.26 -3.36 -16.11
N ASN A 240 16.11 -2.10 -15.79
CA ASN A 240 16.19 -1.01 -16.74
C ASN A 240 17.20 0.04 -16.25
N LYS A 241 18.43 -0.03 -16.73
CA LYS A 241 19.57 0.78 -16.28
C LYS A 241 19.34 2.31 -16.15
N ASN A 242 18.17 2.82 -16.55
CA ASN A 242 17.82 4.24 -16.50
C ASN A 242 16.42 4.52 -15.95
N ASN A 243 15.73 3.57 -15.33
CA ASN A 243 14.41 3.81 -14.77
C ASN A 243 14.52 4.11 -13.27
N ILE A 244 14.45 5.39 -12.97
CA ILE A 244 14.21 5.90 -11.62
C ILE A 244 12.79 6.44 -11.64
N SER A 245 11.93 5.94 -10.76
CA SER A 245 10.60 6.51 -10.54
C SER A 245 10.55 7.27 -9.22
N HIS A 246 9.71 8.29 -9.18
CA HIS A 246 9.49 9.12 -8.02
C HIS A 246 8.01 9.07 -7.66
N ASP A 247 7.71 8.65 -6.44
CA ASP A 247 6.35 8.54 -5.93
C ASP A 247 6.11 9.60 -4.85
N PHE A 248 4.99 10.31 -4.96
CA PHE A 248 4.55 11.29 -3.97
C PHE A 248 3.18 10.89 -3.43
N GLY A 249 3.01 10.95 -2.13
CA GLY A 249 1.75 10.67 -1.46
C GLY A 249 1.36 11.77 -0.50
N LEU A 250 0.05 12.03 -0.42
CA LEU A 250 -0.56 12.85 0.61
C LEU A 250 -1.75 12.08 1.18
N SER A 251 -1.76 11.91 2.48
CA SER A 251 -2.83 11.20 3.19
C SER A 251 -3.37 12.06 4.32
N PHE A 252 -4.67 11.96 4.55
CA PHE A 252 -5.35 12.55 5.70
C PHE A 252 -5.82 11.39 6.59
N MET A 253 -5.52 11.47 7.88
CA MET A 253 -5.96 10.52 8.89
C MET A 253 -7.07 11.17 9.72
N PHE A 254 -8.24 10.52 9.80
CA PHE A 254 -9.41 11.00 10.55
C PHE A 254 -9.70 10.08 11.72
#